data_9f0481be64ec40f74d8bcd0bcf548c29
#
_entry.id   9f0481be64ec40f74d8bcd0bcf548c29
#
_cell.length_a   1.000
_cell.length_b   1.000
_cell.length_c   1.000
_cell.angle_alpha   90.00
_cell.angle_beta   90.00
_cell.angle_gamma   90.00
#
_symmetry.space_group_name_H-M   'P 1'
#
loop_
_entity.id
_entity.type
_entity.pdbx_description
1 polymer ?
#
loop_
_entity_poly.entity_id
_entity_poly.type
_entity_poly.pdbx_seq_one_letter_code
_entity_poly.pdbx_strand_id
1 'polypeptide(L)'
;MDGLSAAVDRGFPELFGWLAEHAIAPAGPPFIRYHVIDMDGELEIELGVPADVTSDGGAHVRPGILPGGRYAVLRHTGPYDGLIASNAALQRWTGEHGVALDSWDTPEGTAWRSRVEHYLTNPAAEPDPAKWEVDVAHLTVDG
;
A
#
# COMPACT_ATOMS: atom_id res chain seq x y z
N MET A 1 3.23 11.68 -10.42
CA MET A 1 2.43 10.45 -10.44
C MET A 1 2.91 9.44 -11.46
N ASP A 2 3.52 9.91 -12.56
CA ASP A 2 4.13 9.01 -13.55
C ASP A 2 5.22 8.13 -12.94
N GLY A 3 5.98 8.67 -11.98
CA GLY A 3 7.00 7.92 -11.27
C GLY A 3 6.44 6.76 -10.45
N LEU A 4 5.22 6.89 -9.90
CA LEU A 4 4.58 5.81 -9.14
C LEU A 4 4.24 4.63 -10.05
N SER A 5 3.64 4.87 -11.22
CA SER A 5 3.34 3.83 -12.20
C SER A 5 4.61 3.07 -12.63
N ALA A 6 5.69 3.80 -12.94
CA ALA A 6 6.94 3.17 -13.34
C ALA A 6 7.53 2.33 -12.22
N ALA A 7 7.49 2.82 -10.97
CA ALA A 7 7.99 2.07 -9.82
C ALA A 7 7.19 0.79 -9.59
N VAL A 8 5.86 0.85 -9.72
CA VAL A 8 4.98 -0.31 -9.57
C VAL A 8 5.22 -1.32 -10.68
N ASP A 9 5.30 -0.87 -11.93
CA ASP A 9 5.49 -1.73 -13.10
C ASP A 9 6.83 -2.47 -13.07
N ARG A 10 7.84 -1.90 -12.42
CA ARG A 10 9.17 -2.50 -12.28
C ARG A 10 9.29 -3.29 -10.99
N GLY A 11 8.79 -2.75 -9.89
CA GLY A 11 9.01 -3.29 -8.55
C GLY A 11 8.27 -4.57 -8.25
N PHE A 12 7.00 -4.68 -8.62
CA PHE A 12 6.25 -5.90 -8.34
C PHE A 12 6.77 -7.11 -9.11
N PRO A 13 7.06 -7.04 -10.42
CA PRO A 13 7.69 -8.17 -11.10
C PRO A 13 9.03 -8.57 -10.48
N GLU A 14 9.86 -7.62 -10.06
CA GLU A 14 11.12 -7.91 -9.38
C GLU A 14 10.87 -8.63 -8.05
N LEU A 15 9.92 -8.15 -7.25
CA LEU A 15 9.58 -8.75 -5.97
C LEU A 15 9.03 -10.18 -6.12
N PHE A 16 8.07 -10.37 -7.03
CA PHE A 16 7.52 -11.71 -7.29
C PHE A 16 8.57 -12.67 -7.86
N GLY A 17 9.45 -12.17 -8.73
CA GLY A 17 10.55 -12.95 -9.27
C GLY A 17 11.52 -13.40 -8.19
N TRP A 18 11.88 -12.51 -7.28
CA TRP A 18 12.75 -12.83 -6.15
C TRP A 18 12.13 -13.92 -5.26
N LEU A 19 10.82 -13.79 -4.94
CA LEU A 19 10.11 -14.78 -4.13
C LEU A 19 10.10 -16.14 -4.83
N ALA A 20 9.86 -16.17 -6.13
CA ALA A 20 9.85 -17.42 -6.90
C ALA A 20 11.23 -18.09 -6.90
N GLU A 21 12.30 -17.32 -7.06
CA GLU A 21 13.68 -17.82 -7.04
C GLU A 21 14.04 -18.44 -5.69
N HIS A 22 13.44 -17.94 -4.61
CA HIS A 22 13.71 -18.41 -3.24
C HIS A 22 12.64 -19.38 -2.74
N ALA A 23 11.75 -19.84 -3.62
CA ALA A 23 10.67 -20.78 -3.31
C ALA A 23 9.77 -20.31 -2.15
N ILE A 24 9.50 -19.00 -2.09
CA ILE A 24 8.62 -18.39 -1.09
C ILE A 24 7.28 -18.08 -1.74
N ALA A 25 6.20 -18.66 -1.20
CA ALA A 25 4.86 -18.41 -1.69
C ALA A 25 4.25 -17.16 -1.04
N PRO A 26 3.58 -16.27 -1.80
CA PRO A 26 2.84 -15.18 -1.19
C PRO A 26 1.76 -15.70 -0.24
N ALA A 27 1.63 -15.07 0.92
CA ALA A 27 0.63 -15.43 1.94
C ALA A 27 -0.59 -14.52 1.93
N GLY A 28 -0.61 -13.52 1.05
CA GLY A 28 -1.72 -12.58 0.93
C GLY A 28 -1.54 -11.67 -0.27
N PRO A 29 -2.43 -10.68 -0.45
CA PRO A 29 -2.37 -9.78 -1.60
C PRO A 29 -1.17 -8.84 -1.53
N PRO A 30 -0.63 -8.42 -2.70
CA PRO A 30 0.42 -7.41 -2.73
C PRO A 30 -0.12 -6.06 -2.24
N PHE A 31 0.78 -5.21 -1.75
CA PHE A 31 0.38 -3.90 -1.23
C PHE A 31 1.41 -2.84 -1.57
N ILE A 32 0.96 -1.59 -1.55
CA ILE A 32 1.83 -0.41 -1.55
C ILE A 32 1.66 0.28 -0.21
N ARG A 33 2.79 0.53 0.47
CA ARG A 33 2.83 1.29 1.70
C ARG A 33 3.39 2.67 1.39
N TYR A 34 2.66 3.71 1.80
CA TYR A 34 3.05 5.11 1.58
C TYR A 34 3.68 5.64 2.87
N HIS A 35 4.98 5.91 2.83
CA HIS A 35 5.71 6.45 3.99
C HIS A 35 5.60 7.97 4.07
N VAL A 36 5.85 8.65 2.96
CA VAL A 36 5.77 10.12 2.88
C VAL A 36 5.08 10.51 1.58
N ILE A 37 4.12 11.41 1.69
CA ILE A 37 3.40 11.93 0.54
C ILE A 37 3.57 13.43 0.48
N ASP A 38 4.23 13.92 -0.58
CA ASP A 38 4.33 15.33 -0.93
C ASP A 38 3.32 15.61 -2.03
N MET A 39 2.37 16.48 -1.74
CA MET A 39 1.33 16.85 -2.70
C MET A 39 1.89 17.51 -3.97
N ASP A 40 3.12 18.07 -3.89
CA ASP A 40 3.78 18.69 -5.03
C ASP A 40 4.60 17.71 -5.87
N GLY A 41 4.60 16.43 -5.56
CA GLY A 41 5.05 15.45 -6.51
C GLY A 41 5.89 14.29 -6.06
N GLU A 42 6.53 14.30 -4.90
CA GLU A 42 7.38 13.19 -4.47
C GLU A 42 6.68 12.28 -3.48
N LEU A 43 6.84 10.97 -3.70
CA LEU A 43 6.31 9.95 -2.83
C LEU A 43 7.44 9.04 -2.37
N GLU A 44 7.47 8.72 -1.08
CA GLU A 44 8.32 7.65 -0.56
C GLU A 44 7.40 6.45 -0.31
N ILE A 45 7.61 5.39 -1.10
CA ILE A 45 6.74 4.21 -1.07
C ILE A 45 7.55 2.94 -0.89
N GLU A 46 6.85 1.90 -0.47
CA GLU A 46 7.39 0.55 -0.34
C GLU A 46 6.38 -0.41 -0.96
N LEU A 47 6.86 -1.29 -1.85
CA LEU A 47 6.04 -2.36 -2.43
C LEU A 47 6.26 -3.61 -1.60
N GLY A 48 5.21 -4.33 -1.28
CA GLY A 48 5.32 -5.51 -0.44
C GLY A 48 4.37 -6.62 -0.83
N VAL A 49 4.73 -7.81 -0.37
CA VAL A 49 3.91 -9.02 -0.48
C VAL A 49 3.99 -9.73 0.85
N PRO A 50 2.85 -10.04 1.49
CA PRO A 50 2.87 -10.85 2.70
C PRO A 50 3.48 -12.23 2.40
N ALA A 51 4.41 -12.66 3.23
CA ALA A 51 5.08 -13.95 3.05
C ALA A 51 5.68 -14.40 4.38
N ASP A 52 5.85 -15.72 4.53
CA ASP A 52 6.58 -16.28 5.66
C ASP A 52 8.06 -16.30 5.27
N VAL A 53 8.82 -15.32 5.78
CA VAL A 53 10.19 -15.08 5.34
C VAL A 53 11.16 -15.38 6.47
N THR A 54 12.10 -16.30 6.20
CA THR A 54 13.20 -16.61 7.12
C THR A 54 14.54 -16.12 6.58
N SER A 55 14.56 -15.57 5.37
CA SER A 55 15.76 -15.07 4.69
C SER A 55 16.02 -13.62 5.05
N ASP A 56 17.29 -13.21 5.01
CA ASP A 56 17.68 -11.80 5.20
C ASP A 56 17.40 -10.94 3.96
N GLY A 57 16.90 -11.54 2.87
CA GLY A 57 16.61 -10.80 1.65
C GLY A 57 17.80 -10.71 0.71
N GLY A 58 17.71 -9.79 -0.24
CA GLY A 58 18.73 -9.54 -1.23
C GLY A 58 19.05 -8.04 -1.35
N ALA A 59 19.68 -7.66 -2.47
CA ALA A 59 20.10 -6.28 -2.67
C ALA A 59 18.93 -5.30 -2.73
N HIS A 60 17.80 -5.72 -3.33
CA HIS A 60 16.64 -4.86 -3.54
C HIS A 60 15.37 -5.35 -2.82
N VAL A 61 15.39 -6.59 -2.32
CA VAL A 61 14.26 -7.21 -1.62
C VAL A 61 14.71 -7.59 -0.22
N ARG A 62 13.96 -7.19 0.78
CA ARG A 62 14.30 -7.48 2.18
C ARG A 62 13.03 -7.72 2.99
N PRO A 63 13.13 -8.47 4.10
CA PRO A 63 12.01 -8.66 4.99
C PRO A 63 11.66 -7.35 5.70
N GLY A 64 10.38 -7.16 5.98
CA GLY A 64 9.88 -6.03 6.74
C GLY A 64 8.61 -6.41 7.45
N ILE A 65 8.12 -5.52 8.30
CA ILE A 65 6.91 -5.76 9.08
C ILE A 65 5.99 -4.55 8.94
N LEU A 66 4.73 -4.81 8.58
CA LEU A 66 3.70 -3.77 8.68
C LEU A 66 3.32 -3.59 10.15
N PRO A 67 3.22 -2.34 10.64
CA PRO A 67 2.79 -2.12 12.01
C PRO A 67 1.44 -2.75 12.28
N GLY A 68 1.33 -3.48 13.38
CA GLY A 68 0.06 -3.97 13.89
C GLY A 68 -0.72 -2.83 14.52
N GLY A 69 -2.02 -3.04 14.71
CA GLY A 69 -2.84 -2.06 15.39
C GLY A 69 -4.22 -1.92 14.77
N ARG A 70 -4.89 -0.84 15.12
CA ARG A 70 -6.24 -0.56 14.64
C ARG A 70 -6.17 0.37 13.42
N TYR A 71 -6.72 -0.09 12.31
CA TYR A 71 -6.75 0.64 11.05
C TYR A 71 -8.17 1.08 10.72
N ALA A 72 -8.29 2.27 10.15
CA ALA A 72 -9.50 2.65 9.42
C ALA A 72 -9.34 2.10 8.00
N VAL A 73 -10.34 1.35 7.52
CA VAL A 73 -10.27 0.65 6.24
C VAL A 73 -11.49 0.97 5.40
N LEU A 74 -11.26 1.25 4.11
CA LEU A 74 -12.33 1.42 3.13
C LEU A 74 -12.05 0.50 1.94
N ARG A 75 -13.05 -0.33 1.58
CA ARG A 75 -12.96 -1.15 0.38
C ARG A 75 -13.32 -0.34 -0.85
N HIS A 76 -12.35 -0.15 -1.74
CA HIS A 76 -12.56 0.47 -3.03
C HIS A 76 -12.85 -0.63 -4.06
N THR A 77 -13.91 -0.46 -4.85
CA THR A 77 -14.23 -1.35 -5.97
C THR A 77 -14.26 -0.52 -7.24
N GLY A 78 -13.48 -0.91 -8.23
CA GLY A 78 -13.39 -0.21 -9.51
C GLY A 78 -11.97 0.05 -9.96
N PRO A 79 -11.79 0.84 -11.05
CA PRO A 79 -10.47 1.18 -11.55
C PRO A 79 -9.62 1.92 -10.52
N TYR A 80 -8.29 1.81 -10.66
CA TYR A 80 -7.35 2.42 -9.71
C TYR A 80 -7.33 3.93 -9.75
N ASP A 81 -7.80 4.56 -10.83
CA ASP A 81 -7.91 6.02 -10.90
C ASP A 81 -8.90 6.59 -9.87
N GLY A 82 -9.79 5.77 -9.31
CA GLY A 82 -10.69 6.15 -8.23
C GLY A 82 -10.08 6.10 -6.84
N LEU A 83 -8.84 5.60 -6.68
CA LEU A 83 -8.22 5.44 -5.37
C LEU A 83 -7.96 6.77 -4.66
N ILE A 84 -7.66 7.82 -5.39
CA ILE A 84 -7.46 9.16 -4.79
C ILE A 84 -8.74 9.60 -4.06
N ALA A 85 -9.90 9.45 -4.71
CA ALA A 85 -11.18 9.79 -4.10
C ALA A 85 -11.52 8.90 -2.92
N SER A 86 -11.19 7.61 -3.00
CA SER A 86 -11.44 6.66 -1.90
C SER A 86 -10.57 6.98 -0.68
N ASN A 87 -9.30 7.32 -0.88
CA ASN A 87 -8.43 7.77 0.21
C ASN A 87 -8.97 9.04 0.86
N ALA A 88 -9.39 10.01 0.06
CA ALA A 88 -9.96 11.25 0.57
C ALA A 88 -11.26 11.00 1.35
N ALA A 89 -12.10 10.08 0.87
CA ALA A 89 -13.34 9.72 1.56
C ALA A 89 -13.06 9.08 2.92
N LEU A 90 -12.06 8.21 3.02
CA LEU A 90 -11.67 7.59 4.27
C LEU A 90 -11.16 8.62 5.28
N GLN A 91 -10.32 9.54 4.84
CA GLN A 91 -9.79 10.61 5.68
C GLN A 91 -10.90 11.53 6.17
N ARG A 92 -11.86 11.86 5.32
CA ARG A 92 -13.02 12.67 5.70
C ARG A 92 -13.87 11.94 6.74
N TRP A 93 -14.12 10.64 6.54
CA TRP A 93 -14.87 9.82 7.48
C TRP A 93 -14.20 9.79 8.87
N THR A 94 -12.87 9.57 8.91
CA THR A 94 -12.13 9.56 10.18
C THR A 94 -12.21 10.91 10.89
N GLY A 95 -12.10 12.02 10.14
CA GLY A 95 -12.23 13.36 10.70
C GLY A 95 -13.61 13.61 11.31
N GLU A 96 -14.66 13.18 10.60
CA GLU A 96 -16.04 13.34 11.06
C GLU A 96 -16.36 12.49 12.30
N HIS A 97 -15.67 11.38 12.49
CA HIS A 97 -15.93 10.45 13.59
C HIS A 97 -14.90 10.57 14.72
N GLY A 98 -14.05 11.59 14.68
CA GLY A 98 -13.08 11.82 15.74
C GLY A 98 -11.98 10.76 15.83
N VAL A 99 -11.69 10.07 14.72
CA VAL A 99 -10.63 9.06 14.66
C VAL A 99 -9.34 9.74 14.21
N ALA A 100 -8.33 9.72 15.08
CA ALA A 100 -7.04 10.32 14.76
C ALA A 100 -6.15 9.34 14.01
N LEU A 101 -5.64 9.77 12.86
CA LEU A 101 -4.71 8.97 12.05
C LEU A 101 -3.28 9.20 12.51
N ASP A 102 -2.46 8.16 12.43
CA ASP A 102 -1.06 8.22 12.87
C ASP A 102 -0.20 8.77 11.72
N SER A 103 -0.23 10.09 11.59
CA SER A 103 0.50 10.82 10.56
C SER A 103 1.03 12.14 11.13
N TRP A 104 2.04 12.70 10.48
CA TRP A 104 2.63 13.98 10.91
C TRP A 104 3.27 14.69 9.72
N ASP A 105 3.37 16.02 9.83
CA ASP A 105 3.97 16.81 8.76
C ASP A 105 5.48 16.84 8.90
N THR A 106 6.18 16.77 7.75
CA THR A 106 7.63 16.87 7.64
C THR A 106 7.98 17.89 6.55
N PRO A 107 9.26 18.34 6.47
CA PRO A 107 9.67 19.20 5.35
C PRO A 107 9.49 18.55 3.98
N GLU A 108 9.48 17.22 3.91
CA GLU A 108 9.34 16.45 2.66
C GLU A 108 7.89 16.10 2.33
N GLY A 109 6.93 16.41 3.22
CA GLY A 109 5.52 16.09 3.03
C GLY A 109 4.90 15.48 4.27
N THR A 110 3.72 14.90 4.13
CA THR A 110 3.04 14.21 5.24
C THR A 110 3.57 12.79 5.36
N ALA A 111 4.10 12.46 6.53
CA ALA A 111 4.59 11.12 6.85
C ALA A 111 3.49 10.32 7.54
N TRP A 112 3.44 9.01 7.25
CA TRP A 112 2.45 8.09 7.78
C TRP A 112 3.16 6.93 8.46
N ARG A 113 2.76 6.59 9.68
CA ARG A 113 3.30 5.42 10.34
C ARG A 113 2.94 4.15 9.57
N SER A 114 1.68 4.03 9.12
CA SER A 114 1.30 2.97 8.19
C SER A 114 0.07 3.40 7.40
N ARG A 115 0.25 3.60 6.12
CA ARG A 115 -0.83 3.88 5.16
C ARG A 115 -0.61 2.95 3.98
N VAL A 116 -1.56 2.05 3.77
CA VAL A 116 -1.38 0.91 2.87
C VAL A 116 -2.57 0.76 1.95
N GLU A 117 -2.30 0.39 0.71
CA GLU A 117 -3.33 -0.09 -0.22
C GLU A 117 -3.04 -1.56 -0.51
N HIS A 118 -3.99 -2.43 -0.14
CA HIS A 118 -3.90 -3.87 -0.39
C HIS A 118 -4.68 -4.20 -1.66
N TYR A 119 -4.01 -4.73 -2.67
CA TYR A 119 -4.60 -5.02 -3.98
C TYR A 119 -5.15 -6.44 -3.98
N LEU A 120 -6.47 -6.58 -3.74
CA LEU A 120 -7.11 -7.86 -3.52
C LEU A 120 -7.38 -8.63 -4.80
N THR A 121 -7.54 -7.92 -5.92
CA THR A 121 -7.84 -8.51 -7.21
C THR A 121 -6.62 -8.43 -8.12
N ASN A 122 -6.23 -9.58 -8.70
CA ASN A 122 -5.16 -9.61 -9.69
C ASN A 122 -5.73 -9.14 -11.05
N PRO A 123 -5.27 -8.01 -11.61
CA PRO A 123 -5.76 -7.52 -12.90
C PRO A 123 -5.54 -8.49 -14.05
N ALA A 124 -4.51 -9.33 -13.95
CA ALA A 124 -4.26 -10.34 -14.98
C ALA A 124 -5.31 -11.47 -14.97
N ALA A 125 -5.92 -11.72 -13.81
CA ALA A 125 -6.97 -12.73 -13.65
C ALA A 125 -8.37 -12.15 -13.88
N GLU A 126 -8.57 -10.84 -13.63
CA GLU A 126 -9.85 -10.16 -13.83
C GLU A 126 -9.68 -9.00 -14.80
N PRO A 127 -10.08 -9.19 -16.08
CA PRO A 127 -9.89 -8.15 -17.10
C PRO A 127 -10.86 -6.97 -16.98
N ASP A 128 -11.91 -7.08 -16.18
CA ASP A 128 -12.89 -6.01 -16.00
C ASP A 128 -12.47 -5.09 -14.83
N PRO A 129 -11.96 -3.87 -15.10
CA PRO A 129 -11.53 -2.97 -14.02
C PRO A 129 -12.63 -2.61 -13.04
N ALA A 130 -13.90 -2.66 -13.45
CA ALA A 130 -15.03 -2.35 -12.57
C ALA A 130 -15.15 -3.34 -11.40
N LYS A 131 -14.52 -4.51 -11.50
CA LYS A 131 -14.55 -5.57 -10.48
C LYS A 131 -13.30 -5.62 -9.62
N TRP A 132 -12.30 -4.77 -9.86
CA TRP A 132 -11.09 -4.74 -9.05
C TRP A 132 -11.38 -4.20 -7.66
N GLU A 133 -10.79 -4.83 -6.66
CA GLU A 133 -10.97 -4.44 -5.25
C GLU A 133 -9.64 -4.11 -4.60
N VAL A 134 -9.62 -3.03 -3.83
CA VAL A 134 -8.46 -2.56 -3.07
C VAL A 134 -8.93 -2.18 -1.67
N ASP A 135 -8.26 -2.67 -0.63
CA ASP A 135 -8.49 -2.17 0.71
C ASP A 135 -7.53 -1.03 1.00
N VAL A 136 -8.10 0.15 1.24
CA VAL A 136 -7.36 1.34 1.66
C VAL A 136 -7.35 1.35 3.17
N ALA A 137 -6.17 1.32 3.79
CA ALA A 137 -6.03 1.17 5.24
C ALA A 137 -5.08 2.22 5.80
N HIS A 138 -5.53 2.99 6.80
CA HIS A 138 -4.73 3.99 7.50
C HIS A 138 -4.68 3.65 8.98
N LEU A 139 -3.46 3.52 9.53
CA LEU A 139 -3.27 3.22 10.95
C LEU A 139 -3.75 4.41 11.81
N THR A 140 -4.47 4.10 12.89
CA THR A 140 -4.94 5.09 13.85
C THR A 140 -3.95 5.19 15.02
N VAL A 141 -3.98 6.33 15.73
CA VAL A 141 -3.10 6.54 16.90
C VAL A 141 -3.48 5.63 18.07
N ASP A 142 -4.72 5.12 18.07
CA ASP A 142 -5.19 4.19 19.11
C ASP A 142 -4.77 2.74 18.80
N GLY A 143 -4.16 2.54 17.63
CA GLY A 143 -3.73 1.23 17.18
C GLY A 143 -2.53 0.69 17.85
#